data_6527cff672e9db97ee6a2dc24a8e9092
#
_entry.id   6527cff672e9db97ee6a2dc24a8e9092
#
_cell.length_a   1.000
_cell.length_b   1.000
_cell.length_c   1.000
_cell.angle_alpha   90.00
_cell.angle_beta   90.00
_cell.angle_gamma   90.00
#
_symmetry.space_group_name_H-M   'P 1'
#
loop_
_entity.id
_entity.type
_entity.pdbx_description
1 polymer ?
#
loop_
_entity_poly.entity_id
_entity_poly.type
_entity_poly.pdbx_seq_one_letter_code
_entity_poly.pdbx_strand_id
1 'polypeptide(L)'
;AVGSVTGGDGARTNNNIINVTGSTVGGDVVGGHGTTTNGNVINLRNATVAGTVTGGTAANGTGNTLAVSYGTATTQIGDFDRIQKIHFDLEAAPTRGAHTLLKLTSVGGEKNLSGMNIGFHRDGASQKLEPGDKITLIENTDGGVVLGDNVTAQGTDGASREYTFDIVSEGNTLIATVAKAKLSTQSKSFVETRTGASAFLNDGADFLAGTGTDAAQKEAAAAAATPGAVPFGLWAGVGGGALRHKTGSYVDMKGWNLGVGWARENAVKEGTLTFGPFIEYGRGSYDSYLDDGTHGSGKTSYVGAGMMAKLETKANTWIDGSLRVGRTKSDYT
;
A
#
# COMPACT_ATOMS: atom_id res chain seq x y z
N ALA A 1 8.31 33.48 -24.02
CA ALA A 1 6.96 33.71 -23.54
C ALA A 1 5.98 33.58 -24.71
N VAL A 2 4.89 32.93 -24.52
CA VAL A 2 3.76 32.81 -25.45
C VAL A 2 2.71 33.83 -25.03
N GLY A 3 1.91 34.38 -25.92
CA GLY A 3 0.80 35.26 -25.57
C GLY A 3 -0.25 34.54 -24.75
N SER A 4 -1.44 34.30 -25.26
CA SER A 4 -2.46 33.46 -24.62
C SER A 4 -2.48 32.05 -25.21
N VAL A 5 -3.00 31.07 -24.49
CA VAL A 5 -3.17 29.68 -24.93
C VAL A 5 -4.64 29.29 -24.83
N THR A 6 -5.20 28.72 -25.87
CA THR A 6 -6.59 28.23 -25.90
C THR A 6 -6.63 26.78 -26.34
N GLY A 7 -7.32 25.91 -25.60
CA GLY A 7 -7.40 24.47 -25.85
C GLY A 7 -8.28 24.11 -27.06
N GLY A 8 -9.25 24.97 -27.40
CA GLY A 8 -10.11 24.82 -28.57
C GLY A 8 -11.00 26.04 -28.72
N ASP A 9 -11.44 26.29 -29.97
CA ASP A 9 -12.36 27.38 -30.35
C ASP A 9 -13.49 26.81 -31.21
N GLY A 10 -14.73 27.08 -30.83
CA GLY A 10 -15.92 26.57 -31.51
C GLY A 10 -17.14 26.53 -30.60
N ALA A 11 -18.31 26.17 -31.15
CA ALA A 11 -19.53 26.13 -30.38
C ALA A 11 -19.46 25.15 -29.15
N ARG A 12 -18.73 24.03 -29.32
CA ARG A 12 -18.50 23.03 -28.25
C ARG A 12 -17.03 22.71 -28.14
N THR A 13 -16.41 23.04 -27.00
CA THR A 13 -15.00 22.81 -26.72
C THR A 13 -14.84 22.11 -25.40
N ASN A 14 -15.15 20.80 -25.40
CA ASN A 14 -15.17 19.94 -24.25
C ASN A 14 -13.95 19.01 -24.20
N ASN A 15 -13.55 18.63 -22.99
CA ASN A 15 -12.51 17.63 -22.73
C ASN A 15 -11.14 17.96 -23.36
N ASN A 16 -10.84 19.25 -23.51
CA ASN A 16 -9.50 19.67 -23.95
C ASN A 16 -8.51 19.48 -22.80
N ILE A 17 -7.28 19.15 -23.15
CA ILE A 17 -6.17 19.04 -22.21
C ILE A 17 -5.09 20.04 -22.63
N ILE A 18 -4.74 20.95 -21.73
CA ILE A 18 -3.66 21.90 -21.90
C ILE A 18 -2.55 21.56 -20.89
N ASN A 19 -1.32 21.41 -21.38
CA ASN A 19 -0.17 21.19 -20.53
C ASN A 19 0.80 22.38 -20.66
N VAL A 20 1.10 23.05 -19.53
CA VAL A 20 2.10 24.12 -19.45
C VAL A 20 3.16 23.70 -18.45
N THR A 21 4.36 23.37 -18.96
CA THR A 21 5.47 22.89 -18.15
C THR A 21 6.71 23.74 -18.37
N GLY A 22 7.32 24.24 -17.30
CA GLY A 22 8.58 24.99 -17.31
C GLY A 22 8.52 26.25 -18.20
N SER A 23 7.34 26.83 -18.39
CA SER A 23 7.09 27.84 -19.41
C SER A 23 6.38 29.07 -18.86
N THR A 24 6.55 30.22 -19.55
CA THR A 24 5.85 31.46 -19.24
C THR A 24 4.83 31.77 -20.33
N VAL A 25 3.57 31.97 -19.93
CA VAL A 25 2.46 32.48 -20.73
C VAL A 25 2.21 33.92 -20.32
N GLY A 26 2.35 34.86 -21.26
CA GLY A 26 2.19 36.30 -20.98
C GLY A 26 0.75 36.79 -20.88
N GLY A 27 -0.21 35.99 -21.36
CA GLY A 27 -1.65 36.24 -21.29
C GLY A 27 -2.39 35.16 -20.55
N ASP A 28 -3.61 34.85 -21.01
CA ASP A 28 -4.51 33.90 -20.37
C ASP A 28 -4.28 32.48 -20.89
N VAL A 29 -4.68 31.46 -20.06
CA VAL A 29 -4.82 30.08 -20.47
C VAL A 29 -6.30 29.70 -20.39
N VAL A 30 -6.91 29.33 -21.50
CA VAL A 30 -8.34 29.06 -21.63
C VAL A 30 -8.56 27.62 -22.07
N GLY A 31 -9.19 26.79 -21.24
CA GLY A 31 -9.46 25.37 -21.51
C GLY A 31 -10.28 25.15 -22.77
N GLY A 32 -11.25 26.04 -23.04
CA GLY A 32 -12.05 26.04 -24.27
C GLY A 32 -12.80 27.33 -24.47
N HIS A 33 -12.89 27.79 -25.73
CA HIS A 33 -13.67 28.97 -26.12
C HIS A 33 -14.92 28.51 -26.85
N GLY A 34 -16.11 28.82 -26.31
CA GLY A 34 -17.37 28.42 -26.96
C GLY A 34 -18.59 28.55 -26.02
N THR A 35 -19.74 28.15 -26.56
CA THR A 35 -21.01 28.16 -25.79
C THR A 35 -21.18 26.96 -24.84
N THR A 36 -20.41 25.90 -25.03
CA THR A 36 -20.32 24.75 -24.14
C THR A 36 -18.86 24.38 -23.91
N THR A 37 -18.40 24.43 -22.65
CA THR A 37 -16.98 24.22 -22.28
C THR A 37 -16.88 23.35 -21.02
N ASN A 38 -17.05 22.03 -21.18
CA ASN A 38 -17.10 21.10 -20.07
C ASN A 38 -15.89 20.18 -20.04
N GLY A 39 -15.49 19.76 -18.83
CA GLY A 39 -14.50 18.71 -18.65
C GLY A 39 -13.08 19.06 -19.13
N ASN A 40 -12.77 20.33 -19.33
CA ASN A 40 -11.44 20.74 -19.75
C ASN A 40 -10.45 20.60 -18.58
N VAL A 41 -9.24 20.18 -18.89
CA VAL A 41 -8.15 19.97 -17.92
C VAL A 41 -6.97 20.84 -18.27
N ILE A 42 -6.54 21.66 -17.33
CA ILE A 42 -5.35 22.51 -17.48
C ILE A 42 -4.30 22.03 -16.48
N ASN A 43 -3.21 21.49 -16.97
CA ASN A 43 -2.10 20.97 -16.18
C ASN A 43 -0.98 22.00 -16.16
N LEU A 44 -0.60 22.45 -14.97
CA LEU A 44 0.47 23.41 -14.74
C LEU A 44 1.58 22.79 -13.91
N ARG A 45 2.84 22.91 -14.38
CA ARG A 45 4.03 22.46 -13.66
C ARG A 45 5.18 23.42 -13.86
N ASN A 46 5.71 24.01 -12.80
CA ASN A 46 6.76 25.04 -12.89
C ASN A 46 6.40 26.13 -13.90
N ALA A 47 5.15 26.50 -13.95
CA ALA A 47 4.61 27.41 -14.97
C ALA A 47 4.40 28.81 -14.39
N THR A 48 4.52 29.83 -15.25
CA THR A 48 4.10 31.18 -14.94
C THR A 48 3.07 31.62 -15.97
N VAL A 49 1.86 31.98 -15.52
CA VAL A 49 0.79 32.53 -16.35
C VAL A 49 0.48 33.93 -15.83
N ALA A 50 0.78 34.98 -16.60
CA ALA A 50 0.56 36.36 -16.14
C ALA A 50 -0.92 36.71 -16.04
N GLY A 51 -1.75 36.10 -16.86
CA GLY A 51 -3.20 36.29 -16.90
C GLY A 51 -3.98 35.27 -16.08
N THR A 52 -5.24 35.09 -16.45
CA THR A 52 -6.19 34.18 -15.79
C THR A 52 -6.15 32.78 -16.43
N VAL A 53 -6.22 31.74 -15.59
CA VAL A 53 -6.42 30.36 -16.03
C VAL A 53 -7.91 30.05 -15.93
N THR A 54 -8.57 29.91 -17.08
CA THR A 54 -10.02 29.72 -17.16
C THR A 54 -10.35 28.32 -17.68
N GLY A 55 -11.22 27.60 -16.99
CA GLY A 55 -11.68 26.27 -17.42
C GLY A 55 -12.41 26.28 -18.76
N GLY A 56 -13.05 27.42 -19.08
CA GLY A 56 -13.69 27.69 -20.37
C GLY A 56 -14.51 28.95 -20.35
N THR A 57 -14.93 29.44 -21.53
CA THR A 57 -15.67 30.72 -21.64
C THR A 57 -17.17 30.58 -21.36
N ALA A 58 -17.76 29.36 -21.46
CA ALA A 58 -19.17 29.17 -21.20
C ALA A 58 -19.52 29.45 -19.71
N ALA A 59 -20.54 30.25 -19.46
CA ALA A 59 -20.99 30.59 -18.11
C ALA A 59 -21.42 29.37 -17.30
N ASN A 60 -21.98 28.35 -17.95
CA ASN A 60 -22.48 27.11 -17.36
C ASN A 60 -21.53 25.91 -17.58
N GLY A 61 -20.26 26.17 -17.86
CA GLY A 61 -19.26 25.12 -18.00
C GLY A 61 -19.08 24.31 -16.71
N THR A 62 -19.04 22.98 -16.81
CA THR A 62 -18.96 22.07 -15.68
C THR A 62 -17.80 21.11 -15.80
N GLY A 63 -17.30 20.62 -14.65
CA GLY A 63 -16.28 19.58 -14.59
C GLY A 63 -14.88 20.01 -15.04
N ASN A 64 -14.62 21.32 -15.18
CA ASN A 64 -13.32 21.83 -15.55
C ASN A 64 -12.33 21.69 -14.37
N THR A 65 -11.12 21.26 -14.68
CA THR A 65 -10.09 20.92 -13.69
C THR A 65 -8.83 21.75 -13.90
N LEU A 66 -8.31 22.33 -12.83
CA LEU A 66 -6.96 22.87 -12.76
C LEU A 66 -6.10 21.85 -12.00
N ALA A 67 -5.13 21.25 -12.66
CA ALA A 67 -4.16 20.35 -12.03
C ALA A 67 -2.82 21.08 -11.86
N VAL A 68 -2.30 21.10 -10.65
CA VAL A 68 -1.04 21.74 -10.30
C VAL A 68 -0.08 20.67 -9.81
N SER A 69 0.93 20.39 -10.62
CA SER A 69 1.99 19.44 -10.24
C SER A 69 3.15 20.18 -9.59
N TYR A 70 3.62 19.63 -8.48
CA TYR A 70 4.84 20.13 -7.86
C TYR A 70 6.05 19.83 -8.76
N GLY A 71 6.94 20.78 -8.83
CA GLY A 71 8.21 20.64 -9.55
C GLY A 71 9.36 21.23 -8.73
N THR A 72 10.31 21.86 -9.40
CA THR A 72 11.43 22.54 -8.76
C THR A 72 11.12 23.99 -8.38
N ALA A 73 9.98 24.53 -8.82
CA ALA A 73 9.55 25.89 -8.57
C ALA A 73 8.03 25.97 -8.35
N THR A 74 7.61 26.98 -7.60
CA THR A 74 6.20 27.33 -7.42
C THR A 74 5.56 27.71 -8.75
N THR A 75 4.40 27.14 -9.08
CA THR A 75 3.59 27.58 -10.21
C THR A 75 2.92 28.90 -9.83
N GLN A 76 3.00 29.91 -10.70
CA GLN A 76 2.41 31.23 -10.50
C GLN A 76 1.39 31.53 -11.59
N ILE A 77 0.23 32.04 -11.22
CA ILE A 77 -0.80 32.49 -12.14
C ILE A 77 -1.38 33.82 -11.67
N GLY A 78 -1.95 34.60 -12.58
CA GLY A 78 -2.68 35.80 -12.18
C GLY A 78 -3.86 35.44 -11.30
N ASP A 79 -4.80 34.71 -11.85
CA ASP A 79 -5.99 34.19 -11.17
C ASP A 79 -6.47 32.90 -11.86
N PHE A 80 -7.53 32.28 -11.34
CA PHE A 80 -8.27 31.24 -12.06
C PHE A 80 -9.78 31.44 -11.94
N ASP A 81 -10.51 31.03 -12.99
CA ASP A 81 -11.96 31.19 -13.07
C ASP A 81 -12.62 29.97 -13.74
N ARG A 82 -13.90 29.70 -13.42
CA ARG A 82 -14.69 28.59 -13.99
C ARG A 82 -14.00 27.21 -13.89
N ILE A 83 -13.32 27.00 -12.77
CA ILE A 83 -12.73 25.74 -12.36
C ILE A 83 -13.61 25.16 -11.24
N GLN A 84 -14.05 23.92 -11.38
CA GLN A 84 -14.84 23.23 -10.37
C GLN A 84 -14.01 22.27 -9.54
N LYS A 85 -12.85 21.86 -10.07
CA LYS A 85 -11.94 20.97 -9.38
C LYS A 85 -10.51 21.47 -9.45
N ILE A 86 -9.84 21.53 -8.31
CA ILE A 86 -8.38 21.70 -8.24
C ILE A 86 -7.76 20.38 -7.82
N HIS A 87 -6.77 19.93 -8.58
CA HIS A 87 -6.02 18.73 -8.29
C HIS A 87 -4.56 19.07 -8.04
N PHE A 88 -4.03 18.67 -6.88
CA PHE A 88 -2.62 18.85 -6.54
C PHE A 88 -1.87 17.53 -6.69
N ASP A 89 -0.84 17.54 -7.53
CA ASP A 89 0.05 16.42 -7.73
C ASP A 89 1.36 16.68 -6.98
N LEU A 90 1.60 15.84 -5.97
CA LEU A 90 2.71 15.97 -5.04
C LEU A 90 3.89 15.05 -5.40
N GLU A 91 4.22 14.90 -6.69
CA GLU A 91 5.26 13.97 -7.21
C GLU A 91 6.62 14.11 -6.51
N ALA A 92 7.04 15.34 -6.24
CA ALA A 92 8.20 15.58 -5.42
C ALA A 92 7.73 16.12 -4.08
N ALA A 93 8.06 15.48 -2.97
CA ALA A 93 7.70 16.01 -1.68
C ALA A 93 8.29 17.42 -1.54
N PRO A 94 7.48 18.46 -1.33
CA PRO A 94 8.01 19.70 -0.83
C PRO A 94 8.71 19.40 0.48
N THR A 95 9.92 19.90 0.64
CA THR A 95 10.61 19.89 1.93
C THR A 95 9.63 20.51 2.92
N ARG A 96 9.36 19.85 4.04
CA ARG A 96 8.37 20.25 5.05
C ARG A 96 8.36 21.79 5.21
N GLY A 97 7.21 22.41 4.90
CA GLY A 97 6.95 23.81 5.16
C GLY A 97 7.63 24.85 4.25
N ALA A 98 8.26 24.48 3.15
CA ALA A 98 9.13 25.41 2.42
C ALA A 98 8.55 25.98 1.12
N HIS A 99 7.49 25.38 0.51
CA HIS A 99 7.05 25.80 -0.82
C HIS A 99 5.52 25.80 -0.96
N THR A 100 5.00 26.92 -1.49
CA THR A 100 3.64 27.02 -2.00
C THR A 100 3.55 26.32 -3.36
N LEU A 101 2.52 25.53 -3.59
CA LEU A 101 2.33 24.83 -4.86
C LEU A 101 1.81 25.78 -5.96
N LEU A 102 0.83 26.62 -5.60
CA LEU A 102 0.20 27.58 -6.49
C LEU A 102 0.18 28.97 -5.87
N LYS A 103 0.73 29.96 -6.57
CA LYS A 103 0.70 31.35 -6.17
C LYS A 103 -0.23 32.15 -7.09
N LEU A 104 -1.16 32.87 -6.49
CA LEU A 104 -2.06 33.80 -7.20
C LEU A 104 -1.52 35.22 -7.03
N THR A 105 -1.41 35.97 -8.14
CA THR A 105 -0.71 37.26 -8.17
C THR A 105 -1.55 38.45 -8.65
N SER A 106 -2.81 38.22 -9.02
CA SER A 106 -3.66 39.26 -9.60
C SER A 106 -5.15 39.00 -9.35
N VAL A 107 -5.50 38.51 -8.16
CA VAL A 107 -6.90 38.23 -7.79
C VAL A 107 -7.69 39.52 -7.52
N GLY A 108 -7.02 40.59 -7.10
CA GLY A 108 -7.65 41.85 -6.79
C GLY A 108 -8.46 41.81 -5.49
N GLY A 109 -8.13 40.91 -4.56
CA GLY A 109 -8.80 40.78 -3.29
C GLY A 109 -8.87 39.33 -2.79
N GLU A 110 -9.95 38.98 -2.14
CA GLU A 110 -10.14 37.66 -1.55
C GLU A 110 -10.48 36.59 -2.63
N LYS A 111 -9.82 35.41 -2.57
CA LYS A 111 -10.12 34.26 -3.42
C LYS A 111 -11.10 33.32 -2.71
N ASN A 112 -12.29 33.21 -3.22
CA ASN A 112 -13.32 32.31 -2.69
C ASN A 112 -13.24 30.94 -3.39
N LEU A 113 -13.03 29.87 -2.60
CA LEU A 113 -12.94 28.48 -3.05
C LEU A 113 -14.14 27.64 -2.59
N SER A 114 -15.18 28.27 -2.05
CA SER A 114 -16.37 27.55 -1.56
C SER A 114 -17.00 26.70 -2.66
N GLY A 115 -17.31 25.46 -2.35
CA GLY A 115 -17.90 24.50 -3.28
C GLY A 115 -16.94 23.86 -4.30
N MET A 116 -15.64 24.20 -4.27
CA MET A 116 -14.64 23.56 -5.13
C MET A 116 -14.27 22.18 -4.61
N ASN A 117 -14.08 21.24 -5.53
CA ASN A 117 -13.54 19.91 -5.22
C ASN A 117 -12.01 19.98 -5.22
N ILE A 118 -11.40 19.63 -4.10
CA ILE A 118 -9.94 19.59 -3.95
C ILE A 118 -9.49 18.14 -3.88
N GLY A 119 -8.61 17.77 -4.79
CA GLY A 119 -8.06 16.40 -4.87
C GLY A 119 -6.55 16.39 -4.77
N PHE A 120 -6.00 15.27 -4.32
CA PHE A 120 -4.57 15.04 -4.22
C PHE A 120 -4.18 13.76 -4.95
N HIS A 121 -3.04 13.81 -5.58
CA HIS A 121 -2.35 12.64 -6.10
C HIS A 121 -0.87 12.75 -5.76
N ARG A 122 -0.25 11.60 -5.53
CA ARG A 122 1.19 11.50 -5.31
C ARG A 122 1.67 10.20 -5.91
N ASP A 123 2.67 10.27 -6.74
CA ASP A 123 3.19 9.10 -7.43
C ASP A 123 4.68 8.89 -7.08
N GLY A 124 4.95 7.86 -6.27
CA GLY A 124 6.27 7.34 -6.04
C GLY A 124 7.28 8.30 -5.41
N ALA A 125 6.83 9.30 -4.64
CA ALA A 125 7.72 10.27 -4.03
C ALA A 125 8.66 9.64 -3.00
N SER A 126 9.93 10.04 -3.04
CA SER A 126 10.99 9.50 -2.19
C SER A 126 10.79 9.81 -0.70
N GLN A 127 10.03 10.84 -0.35
CA GLN A 127 9.79 11.26 1.03
C GLN A 127 8.35 10.97 1.43
N LYS A 128 8.17 10.22 2.53
CA LYS A 128 6.88 9.91 3.09
C LYS A 128 6.29 11.14 3.81
N LEU A 129 4.97 11.35 3.63
CA LEU A 129 4.23 12.28 4.46
C LEU A 129 3.84 11.58 5.76
N GLU A 130 3.88 12.33 6.86
CA GLU A 130 3.49 11.85 8.18
C GLU A 130 2.34 12.69 8.75
N PRO A 131 1.51 12.13 9.63
CA PRO A 131 0.48 12.91 10.30
C PRO A 131 1.06 14.17 10.96
N GLY A 132 0.42 15.31 10.70
CA GLY A 132 0.88 16.62 11.13
C GLY A 132 1.72 17.40 10.11
N ASP A 133 2.14 16.78 9.01
CA ASP A 133 2.81 17.51 7.93
C ASP A 133 1.87 18.51 7.28
N LYS A 134 2.35 19.75 7.08
CA LYS A 134 1.60 20.84 6.46
C LYS A 134 2.15 21.15 5.07
N ILE A 135 1.24 21.35 4.12
CA ILE A 135 1.55 21.70 2.74
C ILE A 135 0.76 22.96 2.38
N THR A 136 1.44 24.04 1.99
CA THR A 136 0.77 25.23 1.45
C THR A 136 0.35 24.97 0.01
N LEU A 137 -0.94 24.86 -0.21
CA LEU A 137 -1.51 24.56 -1.52
C LEU A 137 -1.60 25.80 -2.39
N ILE A 138 -2.18 26.87 -1.84
CA ILE A 138 -2.42 28.14 -2.52
C ILE A 138 -1.94 29.27 -1.62
N GLU A 139 -1.30 30.27 -2.21
CA GLU A 139 -1.02 31.56 -1.62
C GLU A 139 -1.61 32.64 -2.52
N ASN A 140 -2.46 33.53 -1.98
CA ASN A 140 -2.98 34.68 -2.67
C ASN A 140 -2.22 35.93 -2.22
N THR A 141 -1.49 36.57 -3.11
CA THR A 141 -0.67 37.75 -2.74
C THR A 141 -1.47 39.02 -2.55
N ASP A 142 -2.68 39.05 -3.08
CA ASP A 142 -3.52 40.28 -3.12
C ASP A 142 -4.57 40.33 -2.00
N GLY A 143 -4.76 39.22 -1.28
CA GLY A 143 -5.79 39.17 -0.24
C GLY A 143 -5.92 37.80 0.40
N GLY A 144 -7.06 37.56 1.03
CA GLY A 144 -7.35 36.28 1.70
C GLY A 144 -7.67 35.14 0.76
N VAL A 145 -7.65 33.92 1.30
CA VAL A 145 -8.24 32.74 0.69
C VAL A 145 -9.40 32.28 1.56
N VAL A 146 -10.57 32.04 1.00
CA VAL A 146 -11.75 31.54 1.70
C VAL A 146 -12.17 30.20 1.13
N LEU A 147 -12.25 29.20 1.98
CA LEU A 147 -12.66 27.85 1.58
C LEU A 147 -14.15 27.58 1.86
N GLY A 148 -14.77 28.34 2.76
CA GLY A 148 -16.07 28.02 3.34
C GLY A 148 -15.93 27.07 4.52
N ASP A 149 -16.70 25.98 4.55
CA ASP A 149 -16.60 24.97 5.59
C ASP A 149 -15.30 24.15 5.46
N ASN A 150 -14.86 23.56 6.56
CA ASN A 150 -13.69 22.68 6.57
C ASN A 150 -13.88 21.53 5.58
N VAL A 151 -12.90 21.35 4.69
CA VAL A 151 -12.90 20.32 3.66
C VAL A 151 -11.89 19.26 4.01
N THR A 152 -12.32 18.01 4.03
CA THR A 152 -11.44 16.85 4.14
C THR A 152 -11.26 16.24 2.77
N ALA A 153 -10.02 16.06 2.34
CA ALA A 153 -9.69 15.43 1.06
C ALA A 153 -8.88 14.16 1.27
N GLN A 154 -9.01 13.26 0.31
CA GLN A 154 -8.23 12.02 0.28
C GLN A 154 -7.22 12.06 -0.86
N GLY A 155 -6.08 11.45 -0.66
CA GLY A 155 -5.03 11.30 -1.65
C GLY A 155 -4.38 9.94 -1.56
N THR A 156 -3.76 9.52 -2.67
CA THR A 156 -3.01 8.27 -2.78
C THR A 156 -1.55 8.54 -3.09
N ASP A 157 -0.66 7.68 -2.60
CA ASP A 157 0.76 7.66 -2.97
C ASP A 157 1.02 6.32 -3.68
N GLY A 158 0.88 6.36 -4.99
CA GLY A 158 0.87 5.18 -5.84
C GLY A 158 -0.18 4.17 -5.36
N ALA A 159 0.14 2.89 -5.45
CA ALA A 159 -0.71 1.80 -4.96
C ALA A 159 -0.52 1.48 -3.48
N SER A 160 0.42 2.14 -2.78
CA SER A 160 0.90 1.66 -1.49
C SER A 160 0.34 2.38 -0.28
N ARG A 161 -0.06 3.64 -0.43
CA ARG A 161 -0.51 4.48 0.69
C ARG A 161 -1.74 5.31 0.36
N GLU A 162 -2.52 5.57 1.40
CA GLU A 162 -3.64 6.49 1.39
C GLU A 162 -3.43 7.55 2.47
N TYR A 163 -3.73 8.80 2.10
CA TYR A 163 -3.66 9.94 2.98
C TYR A 163 -5.04 10.58 3.14
N THR A 164 -5.31 11.08 4.33
CA THR A 164 -6.42 11.99 4.59
C THR A 164 -5.83 13.34 4.94
N PHE A 165 -6.31 14.39 4.27
CA PHE A 165 -5.87 15.76 4.50
C PHE A 165 -7.02 16.59 5.05
N ASP A 166 -6.76 17.34 6.11
CA ASP A 166 -7.62 18.42 6.56
C ASP A 166 -7.15 19.71 5.90
N ILE A 167 -8.06 20.39 5.21
CA ILE A 167 -7.78 21.60 4.44
C ILE A 167 -8.44 22.79 5.14
N VAL A 168 -7.63 23.78 5.40
CA VAL A 168 -8.08 25.02 6.06
C VAL A 168 -7.53 26.24 5.35
N SER A 169 -8.27 27.34 5.38
CA SER A 169 -7.74 28.65 4.99
C SER A 169 -7.18 29.36 6.22
N GLU A 170 -5.94 29.83 6.10
CA GLU A 170 -5.25 30.63 7.12
C GLU A 170 -4.79 31.95 6.47
N GLY A 171 -5.59 33.04 6.64
CA GLY A 171 -5.28 34.33 6.06
C GLY A 171 -5.23 34.31 4.53
N ASN A 172 -4.07 34.51 3.96
CA ASN A 172 -3.85 34.50 2.52
C ASN A 172 -3.46 33.13 1.95
N THR A 173 -3.49 32.09 2.76
CA THR A 173 -3.04 30.75 2.34
C THR A 173 -4.13 29.69 2.52
N LEU A 174 -4.10 28.68 1.64
CA LEU A 174 -4.80 27.42 1.77
C LEU A 174 -3.80 26.35 2.18
N ILE A 175 -4.02 25.72 3.32
CA ILE A 175 -3.11 24.73 3.90
C ILE A 175 -3.78 23.37 3.98
N ALA A 176 -3.10 22.33 3.53
CA ALA A 176 -3.46 20.95 3.77
C ALA A 176 -2.58 20.38 4.88
N THR A 177 -3.19 19.81 5.91
CA THR A 177 -2.51 19.08 6.98
C THR A 177 -2.79 17.59 6.84
N VAL A 178 -1.77 16.75 6.87
CA VAL A 178 -1.94 15.30 6.87
C VAL A 178 -2.57 14.88 8.18
N ALA A 179 -3.84 14.52 8.15
CA ALA A 179 -4.59 14.04 9.32
C ALA A 179 -4.30 12.56 9.57
N LYS A 180 -4.23 11.75 8.50
CA LYS A 180 -3.98 10.30 8.58
C LYS A 180 -3.12 9.85 7.41
N ALA A 181 -2.23 8.88 7.70
CA ALA A 181 -1.47 8.15 6.70
C ALA A 181 -1.60 6.65 7.01
N LYS A 182 -2.07 5.86 6.06
CA LYS A 182 -2.22 4.40 6.21
C LYS A 182 -1.73 3.68 4.97
N LEU A 183 -1.44 2.39 5.12
CA LEU A 183 -1.25 1.53 3.95
C LEU A 183 -2.55 1.45 3.17
N SER A 184 -2.46 1.46 1.84
CA SER A 184 -3.62 1.19 1.00
C SER A 184 -4.15 -0.22 1.29
N THR A 185 -5.44 -0.42 1.08
CA THR A 185 -6.10 -1.72 1.23
C THR A 185 -5.38 -2.81 0.43
N GLN A 186 -4.97 -2.51 -0.79
CA GLN A 186 -4.23 -3.45 -1.65
C GLN A 186 -2.89 -3.87 -1.02
N SER A 187 -2.12 -2.92 -0.51
CA SER A 187 -0.84 -3.20 0.15
C SER A 187 -1.00 -3.97 1.44
N LYS A 188 -2.01 -3.64 2.25
CA LYS A 188 -2.32 -4.36 3.49
C LYS A 188 -2.71 -5.81 3.17
N SER A 189 -3.60 -6.02 2.21
CA SER A 189 -4.02 -7.35 1.75
C SER A 189 -2.84 -8.20 1.28
N PHE A 190 -1.91 -7.62 0.52
CA PHE A 190 -0.71 -8.32 0.06
C PHE A 190 0.21 -8.74 1.21
N VAL A 191 0.39 -7.91 2.23
CA VAL A 191 1.18 -8.24 3.44
C VAL A 191 0.51 -9.36 4.24
N GLU A 192 -0.80 -9.30 4.42
CA GLU A 192 -1.57 -10.34 5.13
C GLU A 192 -1.51 -11.70 4.43
N THR A 193 -1.54 -11.71 3.12
CA THR A 193 -1.33 -12.92 2.30
C THR A 193 0.00 -13.61 2.62
N ARG A 194 1.08 -12.83 2.72
CA ARG A 194 2.39 -13.37 3.11
C ARG A 194 2.41 -13.88 4.54
N THR A 195 1.70 -13.22 5.43
CA THR A 195 1.53 -13.67 6.82
C THR A 195 0.82 -15.01 6.89
N GLY A 196 -0.27 -15.20 6.12
CA GLY A 196 -0.98 -16.49 6.03
C GLY A 196 -0.07 -17.62 5.52
N ALA A 197 0.69 -17.39 4.45
CA ALA A 197 1.62 -18.38 3.94
C ALA A 197 2.74 -18.75 4.94
N SER A 198 3.28 -17.75 5.66
CA SER A 198 4.31 -17.95 6.68
C SER A 198 3.75 -18.67 7.91
N ALA A 199 2.54 -18.35 8.32
CA ALA A 199 1.85 -19.00 9.43
C ALA A 199 1.58 -20.47 9.12
N PHE A 200 1.20 -20.81 7.89
CA PHE A 200 1.03 -22.20 7.47
C PHE A 200 2.34 -23.00 7.49
N LEU A 201 3.45 -22.36 7.12
CA LEU A 201 4.77 -22.99 7.22
C LEU A 201 5.18 -23.25 8.68
N ASN A 202 4.80 -22.36 9.61
CA ASN A 202 5.02 -22.56 11.03
C ASN A 202 4.12 -23.67 11.61
N ASP A 203 2.86 -23.78 11.17
CA ASP A 203 1.97 -24.89 11.51
C ASP A 203 2.58 -26.24 11.12
N GLY A 204 3.22 -26.31 9.94
CA GLY A 204 4.01 -27.48 9.54
C GLY A 204 5.22 -27.76 10.45
N ALA A 205 5.85 -26.73 10.99
CA ALA A 205 6.93 -26.89 11.97
C ALA A 205 6.43 -27.45 13.31
N ASP A 206 5.31 -26.90 13.79
CA ASP A 206 4.68 -27.34 15.03
C ASP A 206 4.17 -28.79 14.93
N PHE A 207 3.58 -29.15 13.76
CA PHE A 207 3.23 -30.52 13.44
C PHE A 207 4.45 -31.46 13.51
N LEU A 208 5.57 -31.06 12.94
CA LEU A 208 6.78 -31.87 12.93
C LEU A 208 7.37 -32.01 14.35
N ALA A 209 7.45 -30.92 15.11
CA ALA A 209 7.98 -30.91 16.48
C ALA A 209 7.12 -31.74 17.45
N GLY A 210 5.80 -31.81 17.25
CA GLY A 210 4.89 -32.65 18.02
C GLY A 210 4.71 -34.03 17.40
N THR A 211 3.71 -34.17 16.58
CA THR A 211 3.26 -35.45 16.00
C THR A 211 4.36 -36.18 15.23
N GLY A 212 5.16 -35.44 14.43
CA GLY A 212 6.23 -36.03 13.63
C GLY A 212 7.34 -36.62 14.49
N THR A 213 7.80 -35.88 15.48
CA THR A 213 8.87 -36.31 16.38
C THR A 213 8.44 -37.48 17.27
N ASP A 214 7.21 -37.47 17.77
CA ASP A 214 6.67 -38.56 18.60
C ASP A 214 6.50 -39.84 17.78
N ALA A 215 6.01 -39.74 16.54
CA ALA A 215 5.94 -40.90 15.62
C ALA A 215 7.33 -41.43 15.31
N ALA A 216 8.30 -40.59 15.03
CA ALA A 216 9.69 -40.95 14.77
C ALA A 216 10.32 -41.68 15.96
N GLN A 217 10.13 -41.20 17.17
CA GLN A 217 10.62 -41.82 18.40
C GLN A 217 10.03 -43.22 18.60
N LYS A 218 8.71 -43.35 18.46
CA LYS A 218 8.00 -44.62 18.61
C LYS A 218 8.52 -45.68 17.63
N GLU A 219 8.65 -45.35 16.35
CA GLU A 219 9.11 -46.30 15.32
C GLU A 219 10.60 -46.61 15.45
N ALA A 220 11.43 -45.65 15.87
CA ALA A 220 12.84 -45.83 16.16
C ALA A 220 13.05 -46.81 17.34
N ALA A 221 12.28 -46.64 18.42
CA ALA A 221 12.31 -47.55 19.58
C ALA A 221 11.85 -48.95 19.22
N ALA A 222 10.80 -49.09 18.41
CA ALA A 222 10.33 -50.40 17.92
C ALA A 222 11.37 -51.10 17.06
N ALA A 223 12.07 -50.39 16.17
CA ALA A 223 13.15 -50.92 15.36
C ALA A 223 14.35 -51.34 16.22
N ALA A 224 14.72 -50.56 17.22
CA ALA A 224 15.81 -50.88 18.15
C ALA A 224 15.54 -52.14 19.00
N ALA A 225 14.27 -52.39 19.35
CA ALA A 225 13.83 -53.53 20.14
C ALA A 225 13.73 -54.84 19.32
N THR A 226 13.80 -54.81 18.01
CA THR A 226 13.62 -55.98 17.13
C THR A 226 14.96 -56.61 16.77
N PRO A 227 15.32 -57.80 17.25
CA PRO A 227 16.58 -58.46 16.93
C PRO A 227 16.74 -58.74 15.44
N GLY A 228 17.87 -58.34 14.86
CA GLY A 228 18.18 -58.54 13.43
C GLY A 228 17.46 -57.57 12.48
N ALA A 229 16.67 -56.66 12.97
CA ALA A 229 16.07 -55.62 12.13
C ALA A 229 17.07 -54.53 11.71
N VAL A 230 16.76 -53.84 10.65
CA VAL A 230 17.47 -52.61 10.27
C VAL A 230 17.25 -51.58 11.37
N PRO A 231 18.31 -50.89 11.88
CA PRO A 231 18.19 -49.99 13.04
C PRO A 231 17.50 -48.67 12.77
N PHE A 232 16.63 -48.61 11.78
CA PHE A 232 15.84 -47.44 11.38
C PHE A 232 14.35 -47.79 11.31
N GLY A 233 13.56 -47.11 12.08
CA GLY A 233 12.10 -47.15 12.01
C GLY A 233 11.58 -46.19 10.94
N LEU A 234 10.70 -46.65 10.07
CA LEU A 234 9.96 -45.79 9.14
C LEU A 234 8.76 -45.18 9.85
N TRP A 235 8.65 -43.90 9.83
CA TRP A 235 7.52 -43.18 10.40
C TRP A 235 6.77 -42.34 9.37
N ALA A 236 5.49 -42.13 9.60
CA ALA A 236 4.65 -41.21 8.87
C ALA A 236 3.67 -40.54 9.83
N GLY A 237 3.37 -39.31 9.56
CA GLY A 237 2.38 -38.55 10.32
C GLY A 237 1.62 -37.60 9.41
N VAL A 238 0.36 -37.38 9.76
CA VAL A 238 -0.49 -36.37 9.11
C VAL A 238 -1.11 -35.49 10.18
N GLY A 239 -1.10 -34.20 9.94
CA GLY A 239 -1.75 -33.22 10.81
C GLY A 239 -2.54 -32.21 9.96
N GLY A 240 -3.37 -31.43 10.62
CA GLY A 240 -4.09 -30.36 9.93
C GLY A 240 -5.07 -29.70 10.84
N GLY A 241 -5.54 -28.54 10.44
CA GLY A 241 -6.44 -27.74 11.24
C GLY A 241 -6.91 -26.48 10.57
N ALA A 242 -7.58 -25.66 11.36
CA ALA A 242 -7.98 -24.32 11.02
C ALA A 242 -7.47 -23.36 12.08
N LEU A 243 -6.81 -22.29 11.67
CA LEU A 243 -6.20 -21.28 12.53
C LEU A 243 -6.69 -19.90 12.13
N ARG A 244 -6.85 -19.01 13.09
CA ARG A 244 -7.11 -17.60 12.87
C ARG A 244 -5.96 -16.76 13.41
N HIS A 245 -5.31 -16.01 12.54
CA HIS A 245 -4.27 -15.05 12.88
C HIS A 245 -4.85 -13.65 12.90
N LYS A 246 -4.72 -12.94 14.03
CA LYS A 246 -5.13 -11.54 14.18
C LYS A 246 -3.95 -10.64 13.80
N THR A 247 -4.17 -9.75 12.81
CA THR A 247 -3.17 -8.86 12.23
C THR A 247 -3.58 -7.39 12.32
N GLY A 248 -4.52 -7.05 13.24
CA GLY A 248 -5.30 -5.82 13.25
C GLY A 248 -6.58 -5.93 12.41
N SER A 249 -6.66 -6.85 11.52
CA SER A 249 -7.74 -7.58 10.87
C SER A 249 -7.56 -9.07 11.19
N TYR A 250 -7.95 -9.99 10.33
CA TYR A 250 -7.65 -11.41 10.55
C TYR A 250 -7.47 -12.19 9.26
N VAL A 251 -6.68 -13.27 9.38
CA VAL A 251 -6.49 -14.25 8.32
C VAL A 251 -6.93 -15.62 8.86
N ASP A 252 -7.93 -16.19 8.22
CA ASP A 252 -8.35 -17.58 8.46
C ASP A 252 -7.57 -18.51 7.56
N MET A 253 -7.04 -19.56 8.13
CA MET A 253 -6.22 -20.54 7.43
C MET A 253 -6.70 -21.94 7.71
N LYS A 254 -6.73 -22.80 6.68
CA LYS A 254 -7.10 -24.20 6.76
C LYS A 254 -6.11 -25.01 5.95
N GLY A 255 -5.67 -26.15 6.49
CA GLY A 255 -4.74 -26.99 5.75
C GLY A 255 -4.43 -28.29 6.42
N TRP A 256 -3.55 -29.05 5.78
CA TRP A 256 -3.01 -30.29 6.28
C TRP A 256 -1.53 -30.41 5.94
N ASN A 257 -0.80 -31.14 6.79
CA ASN A 257 0.62 -31.37 6.74
C ASN A 257 0.86 -32.89 6.76
N LEU A 258 1.81 -33.35 6.00
CA LEU A 258 2.29 -34.73 5.94
C LEU A 258 3.80 -34.75 6.17
N GLY A 259 4.26 -35.61 7.06
CA GLY A 259 5.66 -35.90 7.23
C GLY A 259 5.92 -37.39 7.08
N VAL A 260 7.01 -37.78 6.41
CA VAL A 260 7.48 -39.15 6.28
C VAL A 260 8.98 -39.17 6.46
N GLY A 261 9.49 -40.09 7.24
CA GLY A 261 10.93 -40.18 7.46
C GLY A 261 11.38 -41.49 8.06
N TRP A 262 12.67 -41.58 8.26
CA TRP A 262 13.31 -42.70 8.98
C TRP A 262 13.95 -42.16 10.24
N ALA A 263 13.80 -42.85 11.34
CA ALA A 263 14.41 -42.46 12.61
C ALA A 263 15.18 -43.63 13.21
N ARG A 264 16.27 -43.30 13.89
CA ARG A 264 17.08 -44.22 14.65
C ARG A 264 17.22 -43.75 16.09
N GLU A 265 17.21 -44.71 17.00
CA GLU A 265 17.47 -44.49 18.40
C GLU A 265 18.88 -44.97 18.80
N ASN A 266 19.59 -44.12 19.53
CA ASN A 266 20.89 -44.45 20.11
C ASN A 266 20.90 -44.10 21.61
N ALA A 267 21.36 -45.06 22.42
CA ALA A 267 21.67 -44.76 23.83
C ALA A 267 22.90 -43.86 23.92
N VAL A 268 22.80 -42.75 24.62
CA VAL A 268 23.90 -41.82 24.90
C VAL A 268 24.07 -41.69 26.43
N LYS A 269 25.17 -41.07 26.87
CA LYS A 269 25.48 -40.91 28.29
C LYS A 269 24.37 -40.20 29.05
N GLU A 270 23.77 -39.20 28.46
CA GLU A 270 22.73 -38.33 29.03
C GLU A 270 21.32 -38.94 28.96
N GLY A 271 21.09 -39.94 28.10
CA GLY A 271 19.77 -40.55 27.88
C GLY A 271 19.65 -41.25 26.55
N THR A 272 18.58 -40.98 25.81
CA THR A 272 18.29 -41.60 24.52
C THR A 272 18.19 -40.51 23.46
N LEU A 273 18.93 -40.64 22.37
CA LEU A 273 18.93 -39.76 21.21
C LEU A 273 18.21 -40.41 20.05
N THR A 274 17.08 -39.86 19.64
CA THR A 274 16.37 -40.21 18.40
C THR A 274 16.71 -39.18 17.33
N PHE A 275 17.07 -39.61 16.12
CA PHE A 275 17.38 -38.71 15.03
C PHE A 275 17.12 -39.37 13.68
N GLY A 276 16.89 -38.53 12.66
CA GLY A 276 16.74 -39.06 11.30
C GLY A 276 16.30 -38.02 10.27
N PRO A 277 16.42 -38.38 8.99
CA PRO A 277 15.94 -37.56 7.88
C PRO A 277 14.43 -37.70 7.68
N PHE A 278 13.84 -36.66 7.10
CA PHE A 278 12.44 -36.66 6.72
C PHE A 278 12.20 -35.82 5.47
N ILE A 279 11.06 -36.08 4.84
CA ILE A 279 10.44 -35.24 3.82
C ILE A 279 9.09 -34.77 4.34
N GLU A 280 8.70 -33.58 3.93
CA GLU A 280 7.43 -32.99 4.34
C GLU A 280 6.68 -32.38 3.14
N TYR A 281 5.38 -32.36 3.25
CA TYR A 281 4.49 -31.70 2.33
C TYR A 281 3.31 -31.10 3.08
N GLY A 282 2.94 -29.87 2.72
CA GLY A 282 1.75 -29.25 3.24
C GLY A 282 0.94 -28.53 2.16
N ARG A 283 -0.38 -28.52 2.34
CA ARG A 283 -1.29 -27.80 1.47
C ARG A 283 -2.43 -27.17 2.26
N GLY A 284 -2.66 -25.88 2.02
CA GLY A 284 -3.70 -25.11 2.71
C GLY A 284 -4.32 -24.04 1.82
N SER A 285 -5.34 -23.42 2.36
CA SER A 285 -5.96 -22.20 1.84
C SER A 285 -6.06 -21.17 2.95
N TYR A 286 -6.11 -19.91 2.58
CA TYR A 286 -6.31 -18.82 3.52
C TYR A 286 -7.30 -17.81 2.95
N ASP A 287 -8.01 -17.14 3.87
CA ASP A 287 -8.96 -16.07 3.61
C ASP A 287 -8.59 -14.89 4.52
N SER A 288 -8.30 -13.72 3.94
CA SER A 288 -8.00 -12.50 4.69
C SER A 288 -9.19 -11.56 4.69
N TYR A 289 -9.46 -10.94 5.83
CA TYR A 289 -10.57 -10.02 6.02
C TYR A 289 -10.02 -8.71 6.60
N LEU A 290 -10.09 -7.64 5.80
CA LEU A 290 -9.66 -6.31 6.18
C LEU A 290 -10.76 -5.53 6.89
N ASP A 291 -10.38 -4.52 7.68
CA ASP A 291 -11.31 -3.71 8.49
C ASP A 291 -12.30 -2.90 7.65
N ASP A 292 -12.00 -2.66 6.37
CA ASP A 292 -12.85 -1.94 5.42
C ASP A 292 -13.78 -2.86 4.60
N GLY A 293 -13.81 -4.15 4.94
CA GLY A 293 -14.62 -5.16 4.25
C GLY A 293 -13.96 -5.78 3.02
N THR A 294 -12.75 -5.39 2.67
CA THR A 294 -12.00 -6.05 1.59
C THR A 294 -11.65 -7.48 2.01
N HIS A 295 -11.89 -8.41 1.11
CA HIS A 295 -11.63 -9.83 1.27
C HIS A 295 -10.66 -10.30 0.21
N GLY A 296 -9.65 -11.07 0.64
CA GLY A 296 -8.72 -11.74 -0.25
C GLY A 296 -8.62 -13.21 0.09
N SER A 297 -8.39 -14.06 -0.89
CA SER A 297 -8.24 -15.49 -0.68
C SER A 297 -7.03 -16.04 -1.42
N GLY A 298 -6.55 -17.21 -1.01
CA GLY A 298 -5.45 -17.83 -1.69
C GLY A 298 -5.20 -19.28 -1.25
N LYS A 299 -4.26 -19.89 -1.94
CA LYS A 299 -3.79 -21.25 -1.65
C LYS A 299 -2.30 -21.23 -1.39
N THR A 300 -1.87 -22.07 -0.47
CA THR A 300 -0.46 -22.24 -0.16
C THR A 300 -0.11 -23.72 -0.13
N SER A 301 1.11 -24.03 -0.52
CA SER A 301 1.66 -25.37 -0.38
C SER A 301 3.16 -25.28 -0.17
N TYR A 302 3.72 -26.24 0.52
CA TYR A 302 5.17 -26.38 0.64
C TYR A 302 5.59 -27.83 0.48
N VAL A 303 6.83 -28.03 0.06
CA VAL A 303 7.53 -29.29 0.05
C VAL A 303 8.93 -29.06 0.59
N GLY A 304 9.37 -29.93 1.47
CA GLY A 304 10.67 -29.82 2.11
C GLY A 304 11.29 -31.15 2.46
N ALA A 305 12.54 -31.10 2.87
CA ALA A 305 13.27 -32.18 3.46
C ALA A 305 14.14 -31.67 4.60
N GLY A 306 14.45 -32.51 5.56
CA GLY A 306 15.25 -32.11 6.70
C GLY A 306 15.78 -33.25 7.52
N MET A 307 16.36 -32.83 8.66
CA MET A 307 16.84 -33.74 9.69
C MET A 307 16.17 -33.31 11.01
N MET A 308 15.78 -34.28 11.82
CA MET A 308 15.29 -34.06 13.17
C MET A 308 16.15 -34.77 14.19
N ALA A 309 16.17 -34.26 15.41
CA ALA A 309 16.78 -34.92 16.55
C ALA A 309 15.99 -34.60 17.83
N LYS A 310 15.83 -35.59 18.72
CA LYS A 310 15.26 -35.48 20.04
C LYS A 310 16.13 -36.22 21.05
N LEU A 311 16.58 -35.50 22.04
CA LEU A 311 17.29 -36.08 23.20
C LEU A 311 16.33 -36.14 24.38
N GLU A 312 16.06 -37.36 24.85
CA GLU A 312 15.32 -37.61 26.06
C GLU A 312 16.29 -37.98 27.19
N THR A 313 16.33 -37.19 28.24
CA THR A 313 17.32 -37.39 29.32
C THR A 313 16.81 -38.35 30.37
N LYS A 314 17.73 -38.93 31.17
CA LYS A 314 17.44 -39.81 32.28
C LYS A 314 16.62 -39.10 33.39
N ALA A 315 16.56 -37.76 33.38
CA ALA A 315 15.77 -36.95 34.30
C ALA A 315 14.34 -36.64 33.83
N ASN A 316 13.85 -37.35 32.78
CA ASN A 316 12.55 -37.10 32.13
C ASN A 316 12.39 -35.70 31.58
N THR A 317 13.47 -35.08 31.18
CA THR A 317 13.47 -33.85 30.38
C THR A 317 13.85 -34.14 28.95
N TRP A 318 13.39 -33.36 28.03
CA TRP A 318 13.69 -33.56 26.62
C TRP A 318 14.03 -32.24 25.92
N ILE A 319 14.82 -32.35 24.89
CA ILE A 319 15.10 -31.27 23.95
C ILE A 319 15.00 -31.83 22.55
N ASP A 320 14.31 -31.15 21.66
CA ASP A 320 14.21 -31.53 20.28
C ASP A 320 14.49 -30.34 19.35
N GLY A 321 14.83 -30.64 18.11
CA GLY A 321 15.06 -29.67 17.09
C GLY A 321 15.04 -30.29 15.70
N SER A 322 14.76 -29.46 14.71
CA SER A 322 14.83 -29.85 13.30
C SER A 322 15.49 -28.78 12.45
N LEU A 323 16.22 -29.21 11.43
CA LEU A 323 16.70 -28.37 10.35
C LEU A 323 16.04 -28.81 9.06
N ARG A 324 15.45 -27.87 8.34
CA ARG A 324 14.71 -28.17 7.12
C ARG A 324 14.97 -27.15 6.03
N VAL A 325 14.90 -27.59 4.79
CA VAL A 325 14.99 -26.79 3.59
C VAL A 325 13.88 -27.20 2.63
N GLY A 326 13.26 -26.23 1.98
CA GLY A 326 12.15 -26.51 1.10
C GLY A 326 11.76 -25.34 0.22
N ARG A 327 10.67 -25.54 -0.49
CA ARG A 327 10.06 -24.52 -1.36
C ARG A 327 8.59 -24.34 -0.97
N THR A 328 8.21 -23.09 -0.83
CA THR A 328 6.80 -22.69 -0.64
C THR A 328 6.28 -22.07 -1.92
N LYS A 329 5.03 -22.39 -2.27
CA LYS A 329 4.26 -21.75 -3.32
C LYS A 329 2.99 -21.21 -2.69
N SER A 330 2.68 -19.93 -2.98
CA SER A 330 1.45 -19.28 -2.54
C SER A 330 0.87 -18.51 -3.72
N ASP A 331 -0.41 -18.72 -3.97
CA ASP A 331 -1.20 -18.02 -4.97
C ASP A 331 -2.22 -17.14 -4.23
N TYR A 332 -2.45 -15.93 -4.73
CA TYR A 332 -3.39 -14.96 -4.17
C TYR A 332 -4.37 -14.50 -5.25
N THR A 333 -5.61 -14.32 -4.82
CA THR A 333 -6.70 -13.82 -5.70
C THR A 333 -7.51 -12.78 -4.94
#